data_49a6fe2d286b8071f0f5e69e6ddb0951
#
_entry.id   49a6fe2d286b8071f0f5e69e6ddb0951
#
_cell.length_a   1.000
_cell.length_b   1.000
_cell.length_c   1.000
_cell.angle_alpha   90.00
_cell.angle_beta   90.00
_cell.angle_gamma   90.00
#
_symmetry.space_group_name_H-M   'P 1'
#
loop_
_entity.id
_entity.type
_entity.pdbx_description
1 polymer ?
#
loop_
_entity_poly.entity_id
_entity_poly.type
_entity_poly.pdbx_seq_one_letter_code
_entity_poly.pdbx_strand_id
1 'polypeptide(L)'
;LDRAAFLHTSDISATGGEPRGEHIYELVHEGDPIVVQVVKDPLGTKGARLTTNISIPSRYLVFMPTLRNTGVSQKIEDEEERRRLREILQRYLEDHGGEGGFIARTAAEGIAEQGLVKDMGFLAKLWRGIRERCELAADVGLIHDDLPLALRALRDLVGPEVERVRIDSRSTMDRALTE
;
A
#
# COMPACT_ATOMS: atom_id res chain seq x y z
N LEU A 1 -12.26 10.26 11.57
CA LEU A 1 -11.21 10.84 12.42
C LEU A 1 -11.87 11.78 13.43
N ASP A 2 -11.60 11.59 14.72
CA ASP A 2 -12.22 12.38 15.79
C ASP A 2 -11.66 13.81 15.92
N ARG A 3 -10.67 14.14 15.11
CA ARG A 3 -9.97 15.43 15.09
C ARG A 3 -9.63 15.85 13.68
N ALA A 4 -9.37 17.15 13.49
CA ALA A 4 -8.82 17.67 12.24
C ALA A 4 -7.52 16.92 11.88
N ALA A 5 -7.41 16.52 10.62
CA ALA A 5 -6.23 15.86 10.07
C ALA A 5 -5.45 16.83 9.19
N PHE A 6 -4.20 16.50 8.89
CA PHE A 6 -3.28 17.35 8.16
C PHE A 6 -2.87 16.70 6.83
N LEU A 7 -3.14 17.41 5.73
CA LEU A 7 -2.72 17.05 4.39
C LEU A 7 -1.82 18.16 3.83
N HIS A 8 -0.57 17.83 3.54
CA HIS A 8 0.37 18.79 2.96
C HIS A 8 0.33 18.75 1.43
N THR A 9 0.62 19.86 0.75
CA THR A 9 0.63 19.94 -0.72
C THR A 9 1.53 18.87 -1.37
N SER A 10 2.70 18.59 -0.78
CA SER A 10 3.61 17.54 -1.26
C SER A 10 3.07 16.11 -1.11
N ASP A 11 2.03 15.92 -0.31
CA ASP A 11 1.37 14.63 -0.07
C ASP A 11 0.12 14.45 -0.95
N ILE A 12 -0.14 15.41 -1.86
CA ILE A 12 -1.24 15.36 -2.83
C ILE A 12 -0.68 14.97 -4.20
N SER A 13 -1.09 13.82 -4.71
CA SER A 13 -0.82 13.44 -6.10
C SER A 13 -1.70 14.23 -7.04
N ALA A 14 -1.10 14.85 -8.04
CA ALA A 14 -1.86 15.30 -9.18
C ALA A 14 -2.35 14.08 -9.98
N THR A 15 -3.62 14.05 -10.31
CA THR A 15 -4.20 13.04 -11.21
C THR A 15 -3.48 13.15 -12.57
N GLY A 16 -2.55 12.22 -12.85
CA GLY A 16 -1.89 12.11 -14.16
C GLY A 16 -0.48 12.67 -14.30
N GLY A 17 0.26 12.98 -13.23
CA GLY A 17 1.64 13.41 -13.36
C GLY A 17 2.13 14.35 -12.25
N GLU A 18 3.10 15.20 -12.57
CA GLU A 18 3.72 16.12 -11.63
C GLU A 18 2.69 17.06 -10.95
N PRO A 19 2.92 17.45 -9.69
CA PRO A 19 2.03 18.39 -8.99
C PRO A 19 1.93 19.68 -9.78
N ARG A 20 0.74 20.02 -10.28
CA ARG A 20 0.46 21.21 -11.07
C ARG A 20 -0.03 22.37 -10.21
N GLY A 21 0.36 22.47 -8.97
CA GLY A 21 -0.05 23.58 -8.12
C GLY A 21 0.98 23.90 -7.06
N GLU A 22 1.34 25.14 -6.88
CA GLU A 22 2.16 25.62 -5.77
C GLU A 22 1.31 25.78 -4.49
N HIS A 23 0.00 25.96 -4.66
CA HIS A 23 -0.92 26.27 -3.58
C HIS A 23 -2.00 25.20 -3.42
N ILE A 24 -2.40 24.93 -2.18
CA ILE A 24 -3.36 23.87 -1.84
C ILE A 24 -4.74 24.08 -2.50
N TYR A 25 -5.17 25.31 -2.65
CA TYR A 25 -6.45 25.68 -3.27
C TYR A 25 -6.51 25.39 -4.78
N GLU A 26 -5.36 25.15 -5.42
CA GLU A 26 -5.28 24.70 -6.82
C GLU A 26 -5.44 23.19 -6.96
N LEU A 27 -5.24 22.46 -5.87
CA LEU A 27 -5.23 20.99 -5.82
C LEU A 27 -6.53 20.42 -5.25
N VAL A 28 -7.12 21.09 -4.27
CA VAL A 28 -8.34 20.65 -3.58
C VAL A 28 -9.19 21.85 -3.17
N HIS A 29 -10.52 21.67 -3.20
CA HIS A 29 -11.47 22.69 -2.78
C HIS A 29 -12.27 22.24 -1.57
N GLU A 30 -12.77 23.18 -0.80
CA GLU A 30 -13.65 22.89 0.32
C GLU A 30 -14.94 22.20 -0.16
N GLY A 31 -15.26 21.06 0.46
CA GLY A 31 -16.42 20.24 0.09
C GLY A 31 -16.12 19.10 -0.90
N ASP A 32 -14.95 19.11 -1.54
CA ASP A 32 -14.58 18.03 -2.45
C ASP A 32 -14.31 16.73 -1.68
N PRO A 33 -14.90 15.58 -2.08
CA PRO A 33 -14.55 14.30 -1.53
C PRO A 33 -13.15 13.90 -1.99
N ILE A 34 -12.28 13.55 -1.06
CA ILE A 34 -10.91 13.14 -1.33
C ILE A 34 -10.58 11.80 -0.64
N VAL A 35 -9.98 10.89 -1.40
CA VAL A 35 -9.48 9.63 -0.85
C VAL A 35 -8.08 9.86 -0.29
N VAL A 36 -7.90 9.55 0.98
CA VAL A 36 -6.64 9.75 1.69
C VAL A 36 -6.24 8.50 2.47
N GLN A 37 -4.95 8.31 2.63
CA GLN A 37 -4.38 7.32 3.53
C GLN A 37 -3.80 8.01 4.76
N VAL A 38 -4.05 7.44 5.94
CA VAL A 38 -3.42 7.87 7.19
C VAL A 38 -1.98 7.36 7.19
N VAL A 39 -1.01 8.28 7.16
CA VAL A 39 0.42 7.97 7.21
C VAL A 39 0.92 7.89 8.65
N LYS A 40 0.37 8.76 9.51
CA LYS A 40 0.67 8.78 10.94
C LYS A 40 -0.61 9.04 11.72
N ASP A 41 -0.79 8.27 12.78
CA ASP A 41 -1.88 8.47 13.72
C ASP A 41 -1.77 9.81 14.47
N PRO A 42 -2.88 10.33 15.00
CA PRO A 42 -2.85 11.50 15.85
C PRO A 42 -1.92 11.28 17.03
N LEU A 43 -1.08 12.27 17.35
CA LEU A 43 -0.17 12.23 18.49
C LEU A 43 -0.29 13.49 19.35
N GLY A 44 -0.68 13.34 20.61
CA GLY A 44 -0.90 14.46 21.52
C GLY A 44 -1.98 15.41 20.99
N THR A 45 -1.62 16.67 20.73
CA THR A 45 -2.51 17.70 20.17
C THR A 45 -2.53 17.74 18.65
N LYS A 46 -1.62 17.01 17.97
CA LYS A 46 -1.51 16.99 16.52
C LYS A 46 -2.49 15.99 15.92
N GLY A 47 -3.21 16.39 14.87
CA GLY A 47 -4.06 15.52 14.07
C GLY A 47 -3.27 14.49 13.24
N ALA A 48 -3.97 13.53 12.65
CA ALA A 48 -3.39 12.54 11.76
C ALA A 48 -2.72 13.21 10.56
N ARG A 49 -1.60 12.64 10.07
CA ARG A 49 -1.01 13.02 8.80
C ARG A 49 -1.59 12.17 7.68
N LEU A 50 -2.04 12.82 6.63
CA LEU A 50 -2.68 12.21 5.48
C LEU A 50 -1.82 12.34 4.23
N THR A 51 -2.07 11.45 3.25
CA THR A 51 -1.55 11.54 1.89
C THR A 51 -2.59 11.00 0.88
N THR A 52 -2.59 11.53 -0.32
CA THR A 52 -3.31 10.93 -1.45
C THR A 52 -2.45 9.94 -2.23
N ASN A 53 -1.15 9.87 -1.94
CA ASN A 53 -0.24 8.86 -2.48
C ASN A 53 -0.48 7.51 -1.79
N ILE A 54 -1.56 6.84 -2.20
CA ILE A 54 -1.94 5.55 -1.61
C ILE A 54 -0.82 4.52 -1.84
N SER A 55 -0.47 3.78 -0.79
CA SER A 55 0.49 2.69 -0.84
C SER A 55 -0.05 1.49 -0.07
N ILE A 56 -0.11 0.34 -0.72
CA ILE A 56 -0.68 -0.89 -0.15
C ILE A 56 0.44 -1.93 -0.04
N PRO A 57 0.92 -2.22 1.17
CA PRO A 57 1.98 -3.19 1.37
C PRO A 57 1.44 -4.62 1.44
N SER A 58 2.14 -5.54 0.79
CA SER A 58 2.07 -6.97 1.04
C SER A 58 3.37 -7.46 1.69
N ARG A 59 3.58 -8.78 1.69
CA ARG A 59 4.81 -9.37 2.21
C ARG A 59 6.04 -8.96 1.39
N TYR A 60 5.95 -9.08 0.07
CA TYR A 60 7.09 -8.91 -0.84
C TYR A 60 7.08 -7.56 -1.56
N LEU A 61 5.92 -6.96 -1.71
CA LEU A 61 5.72 -5.80 -2.56
C LEU A 61 5.02 -4.66 -1.82
N VAL A 62 5.14 -3.46 -2.39
CA VAL A 62 4.25 -2.32 -2.12
C VAL A 62 3.63 -1.92 -3.44
N PHE A 63 2.31 -1.88 -3.50
CA PHE A 63 1.57 -1.39 -4.64
C PHE A 63 1.25 0.10 -4.48
N MET A 64 1.45 0.87 -5.53
CA MET A 64 1.22 2.32 -5.56
C MET A 64 0.30 2.66 -6.74
N PRO A 65 -1.01 2.79 -6.51
CA PRO A 65 -2.00 2.96 -7.59
C PRO A 65 -1.80 4.20 -8.44
N THR A 66 -1.26 5.27 -7.86
CA THR A 66 -1.08 6.58 -8.51
C THR A 66 0.25 6.72 -9.24
N LEU A 67 1.22 5.84 -8.98
CA LEU A 67 2.56 5.90 -9.56
C LEU A 67 2.76 4.75 -10.55
N ARG A 68 3.12 5.05 -11.79
CA ARG A 68 3.39 4.05 -12.84
C ARG A 68 4.85 3.60 -12.88
N ASN A 69 5.50 3.55 -11.74
CA ASN A 69 6.91 3.20 -11.65
C ASN A 69 7.11 1.85 -10.96
N THR A 70 8.06 1.06 -11.48
CA THR A 70 8.60 -0.10 -10.77
C THR A 70 9.84 0.30 -10.01
N GLY A 71 9.98 -0.19 -8.79
CA GLY A 71 11.12 0.07 -7.94
C GLY A 71 11.60 -1.19 -7.22
N VAL A 72 12.83 -1.15 -6.74
CA VAL A 72 13.40 -2.19 -5.88
C VAL A 72 14.05 -1.53 -4.68
N SER A 73 13.82 -2.09 -3.49
CA SER A 73 14.39 -1.61 -2.24
C SER A 73 15.91 -1.37 -2.39
N GLN A 74 16.39 -0.24 -1.91
CA GLN A 74 17.82 0.07 -1.91
C GLN A 74 18.63 -0.87 -0.99
N LYS A 75 17.97 -1.59 -0.10
CA LYS A 75 18.60 -2.57 0.80
C LYS A 75 18.95 -3.89 0.10
N ILE A 76 18.45 -4.15 -1.10
CA ILE A 76 18.89 -5.26 -1.94
C ILE A 76 20.12 -4.77 -2.69
N GLU A 77 21.29 -5.26 -2.32
CA GLU A 77 22.57 -4.78 -2.85
C GLU A 77 23.00 -5.49 -4.13
N ASP A 78 22.52 -6.72 -4.37
CA ASP A 78 22.84 -7.49 -5.56
C ASP A 78 22.17 -6.88 -6.80
N GLU A 79 22.95 -6.36 -7.72
CA GLU A 79 22.50 -5.72 -8.95
C GLU A 79 21.83 -6.70 -9.93
N GLU A 80 22.21 -7.98 -9.95
CA GLU A 80 21.57 -9.00 -10.77
C GLU A 80 20.18 -9.28 -10.25
N GLU A 81 20.02 -9.42 -8.95
CA GLU A 81 18.73 -9.61 -8.30
C GLU A 81 17.83 -8.37 -8.47
N ARG A 82 18.38 -7.17 -8.34
CA ARG A 82 17.66 -5.91 -8.61
C ARG A 82 17.11 -5.86 -10.03
N ARG A 83 17.91 -6.26 -11.01
CA ARG A 83 17.50 -6.33 -12.41
C ARG A 83 16.40 -7.36 -12.60
N ARG A 84 16.58 -8.58 -12.10
CA ARG A 84 15.60 -9.66 -12.15
C ARG A 84 14.24 -9.22 -11.59
N LEU A 85 14.23 -8.61 -10.41
CA LEU A 85 13.01 -8.12 -9.78
C LEU A 85 12.34 -7.04 -10.62
N ARG A 86 13.07 -6.05 -11.14
CA ARG A 86 12.50 -5.02 -12.03
C ARG A 86 11.85 -5.62 -13.28
N GLU A 87 12.52 -6.56 -13.93
CA GLU A 87 12.01 -7.22 -15.13
C GLU A 87 10.71 -7.97 -14.87
N ILE A 88 10.61 -8.67 -13.74
CA ILE A 88 9.36 -9.36 -13.33
C ILE A 88 8.23 -8.36 -13.10
N LEU A 89 8.48 -7.28 -12.35
CA LEU A 89 7.48 -6.27 -12.06
C LEU A 89 7.00 -5.56 -13.33
N GLN A 90 7.93 -5.21 -14.21
CA GLN A 90 7.61 -4.51 -15.46
C GLN A 90 6.82 -5.42 -16.41
N ARG A 91 7.23 -6.67 -16.60
CA ARG A 91 6.52 -7.66 -17.41
C ARG A 91 5.08 -7.83 -16.93
N TYR A 92 4.89 -7.97 -15.62
CA TYR A 92 3.54 -8.09 -15.05
C TYR A 92 2.66 -6.88 -15.41
N LEU A 93 3.18 -5.66 -15.31
CA LEU A 93 2.43 -4.45 -15.68
C LEU A 93 2.10 -4.40 -17.16
N GLU A 94 3.02 -4.81 -18.03
CA GLU A 94 2.81 -4.88 -19.49
C GLU A 94 1.72 -5.90 -19.84
N ASP A 95 1.79 -7.10 -19.26
CA ASP A 95 0.86 -8.21 -19.53
C ASP A 95 -0.57 -7.96 -19.03
N HIS A 96 -0.71 -7.19 -17.94
CA HIS A 96 -2.01 -6.99 -17.27
C HIS A 96 -2.62 -5.59 -17.48
N GLY A 97 -2.04 -4.77 -18.38
CA GLY A 97 -2.55 -3.43 -18.69
C GLY A 97 -2.49 -2.48 -17.48
N GLY A 98 -1.43 -2.57 -16.67
CA GLY A 98 -1.35 -2.17 -15.30
C GLY A 98 -1.59 -0.69 -15.02
N GLU A 99 -2.60 -0.43 -14.23
CA GLU A 99 -2.70 0.80 -13.45
C GLU A 99 -1.73 0.70 -12.26
N GLY A 100 -1.02 1.80 -11.96
CA GLY A 100 -0.14 1.88 -10.81
C GLY A 100 1.26 1.32 -11.05
N GLY A 101 1.99 1.12 -9.97
CA GLY A 101 3.35 0.59 -9.95
C GLY A 101 3.61 -0.28 -8.72
N PHE A 102 4.73 -1.00 -8.76
CA PHE A 102 5.14 -1.88 -7.67
C PHE A 102 6.57 -1.58 -7.22
N ILE A 103 6.79 -1.67 -5.92
CA ILE A 103 8.13 -1.61 -5.32
C ILE A 103 8.41 -2.95 -4.64
N ALA A 104 9.48 -3.63 -5.06
CA ALA A 104 9.95 -4.83 -4.38
C ALA A 104 10.58 -4.46 -3.04
N ARG A 105 10.10 -5.08 -1.95
CA ARG A 105 10.65 -4.97 -0.60
C ARG A 105 11.87 -5.87 -0.46
N THR A 106 12.64 -5.70 0.60
CA THR A 106 13.79 -6.57 0.91
C THR A 106 13.41 -8.05 0.99
N ALA A 107 12.21 -8.35 1.50
CA ALA A 107 11.69 -9.73 1.57
C ALA A 107 11.40 -10.38 0.20
N ALA A 108 11.48 -9.63 -0.89
CA ALA A 108 11.34 -10.15 -2.26
C ALA A 108 12.62 -10.80 -2.78
N GLU A 109 13.76 -10.56 -2.13
CA GLU A 109 15.06 -11.11 -2.50
C GLU A 109 15.02 -12.63 -2.50
N GLY A 110 15.45 -13.24 -3.60
CA GLY A 110 15.46 -14.71 -3.78
C GLY A 110 14.08 -15.35 -3.99
N ILE A 111 13.00 -14.60 -3.97
CA ILE A 111 11.65 -15.17 -4.16
C ILE A 111 11.43 -15.51 -5.63
N ALA A 112 10.87 -16.71 -5.87
CA ALA A 112 10.53 -17.17 -7.21
C ALA A 112 9.48 -16.26 -7.88
N GLU A 113 9.59 -16.08 -9.20
CA GLU A 113 8.69 -15.25 -10.00
C GLU A 113 7.21 -15.52 -9.73
N GLN A 114 6.83 -16.80 -9.64
CA GLN A 114 5.44 -17.19 -9.34
C GLN A 114 4.92 -16.64 -8.01
N GLY A 115 5.78 -16.52 -6.99
CA GLY A 115 5.43 -15.94 -5.71
C GLY A 115 5.15 -14.44 -5.83
N LEU A 116 5.98 -13.73 -6.58
CA LEU A 116 5.81 -12.29 -6.84
C LEU A 116 4.57 -12.01 -7.69
N VAL A 117 4.32 -12.82 -8.73
CA VAL A 117 3.13 -12.71 -9.58
C VAL A 117 1.83 -12.91 -8.77
N LYS A 118 1.80 -13.88 -7.88
CA LYS A 118 0.65 -14.08 -6.97
C LYS A 118 0.43 -12.86 -6.07
N ASP A 119 1.51 -12.31 -5.52
CA ASP A 119 1.45 -11.15 -4.64
C ASP A 119 0.98 -9.89 -5.38
N MET A 120 1.45 -9.66 -6.62
CA MET A 120 0.95 -8.59 -7.50
C MET A 120 -0.54 -8.75 -7.82
N GLY A 121 -0.97 -9.96 -8.16
CA GLY A 121 -2.38 -10.28 -8.42
C GLY A 121 -3.28 -10.03 -7.21
N PHE A 122 -2.81 -10.40 -6.02
CA PHE A 122 -3.50 -10.11 -4.77
C PHE A 122 -3.66 -8.60 -4.54
N LEU A 123 -2.58 -7.83 -4.67
CA LEU A 123 -2.59 -6.37 -4.48
C LEU A 123 -3.49 -5.66 -5.50
N ALA A 124 -3.46 -6.07 -6.76
CA ALA A 124 -4.32 -5.53 -7.81
C ALA A 124 -5.80 -5.81 -7.52
N LYS A 125 -6.13 -7.02 -7.04
CA LYS A 125 -7.49 -7.39 -6.63
C LYS A 125 -7.95 -6.57 -5.41
N LEU A 126 -7.08 -6.42 -4.41
CA LEU A 126 -7.37 -5.64 -3.21
C LEU A 126 -7.66 -4.17 -3.56
N TRP A 127 -6.83 -3.57 -4.41
CA TRP A 127 -7.04 -2.20 -4.88
C TRP A 127 -8.37 -2.02 -5.63
N ARG A 128 -8.71 -2.96 -6.49
CA ARG A 128 -10.00 -2.95 -7.19
C ARG A 128 -11.16 -2.92 -6.20
N GLY A 129 -11.14 -3.77 -5.18
CA GLY A 129 -12.17 -3.77 -4.14
C GLY A 129 -12.18 -2.49 -3.28
N ILE A 130 -11.03 -1.84 -3.06
CA ILE A 130 -10.98 -0.54 -2.40
C ILE A 130 -11.64 0.52 -3.27
N ARG A 131 -11.30 0.58 -4.56
CA ARG A 131 -11.86 1.52 -5.52
C ARG A 131 -13.39 1.38 -5.65
N GLU A 132 -13.89 0.16 -5.79
CA GLU A 132 -15.32 -0.13 -5.81
C GLU A 132 -16.04 0.39 -4.55
N ARG A 133 -15.43 0.22 -3.38
CA ARG A 133 -15.99 0.77 -2.13
C ARG A 133 -15.97 2.29 -2.09
N CYS A 134 -14.93 2.93 -2.64
CA CYS A 134 -14.88 4.38 -2.76
C CYS A 134 -16.00 4.91 -3.66
N GLU A 135 -16.25 4.25 -4.80
CA GLU A 135 -17.30 4.63 -5.75
C GLU A 135 -18.72 4.44 -5.19
N LEU A 136 -18.93 3.44 -4.33
CA LEU A 136 -20.21 3.14 -3.69
C LEU A 136 -20.45 3.91 -2.39
N ALA A 137 -19.42 4.59 -1.85
CA ALA A 137 -19.55 5.32 -0.60
C ALA A 137 -20.48 6.54 -0.78
N ALA A 138 -21.58 6.56 -0.04
CA ALA A 138 -22.52 7.69 -0.04
C ALA A 138 -22.03 8.84 0.84
N ASP A 139 -21.24 8.54 1.86
CA ASP A 139 -20.74 9.47 2.87
C ASP A 139 -19.23 9.30 3.11
N VAL A 140 -18.62 10.28 3.77
CA VAL A 140 -17.23 10.22 4.21
C VAL A 140 -17.09 9.18 5.31
N GLY A 141 -16.16 8.23 5.12
CA GLY A 141 -15.96 7.14 6.07
C GLY A 141 -14.69 6.34 5.83
N LEU A 142 -14.50 5.31 6.66
CA LEU A 142 -13.42 4.35 6.51
C LEU A 142 -13.71 3.41 5.33
N ILE A 143 -12.88 3.46 4.32
CA ILE A 143 -13.01 2.61 3.11
C ILE A 143 -12.26 1.29 3.28
N HIS A 144 -11.06 1.36 3.82
CA HIS A 144 -10.19 0.21 4.03
C HIS A 144 -9.35 0.41 5.28
N ASP A 145 -9.27 -0.64 6.09
CA ASP A 145 -8.38 -0.71 7.25
C ASP A 145 -7.27 -1.71 6.95
N ASP A 146 -6.02 -1.32 7.24
CA ASP A 146 -4.88 -2.22 7.09
C ASP A 146 -4.89 -3.28 8.20
N LEU A 147 -4.14 -4.36 7.99
CA LEU A 147 -4.00 -5.42 8.97
C LEU A 147 -3.57 -4.87 10.34
N PRO A 148 -4.19 -5.29 11.46
CA PRO A 148 -3.69 -5.00 12.79
C PRO A 148 -2.24 -5.44 12.97
N LEU A 149 -1.53 -4.80 13.91
CA LEU A 149 -0.10 -5.04 14.13
C LEU A 149 0.27 -6.52 14.24
N ALA A 150 -0.53 -7.31 14.95
CA ALA A 150 -0.28 -8.75 15.11
C ALA A 150 -0.32 -9.50 13.77
N LEU A 151 -1.30 -9.19 12.91
CA LEU A 151 -1.43 -9.83 11.59
C LEU A 151 -0.36 -9.33 10.61
N ARG A 152 0.03 -8.04 10.70
CA ARG A 152 1.18 -7.52 9.95
C ARG A 152 2.47 -8.23 10.35
N ALA A 153 2.68 -8.48 11.63
CA ALA A 153 3.84 -9.23 12.10
C ALA A 153 3.83 -10.67 11.56
N LEU A 154 2.68 -11.34 11.52
CA LEU A 154 2.54 -12.67 10.92
C LEU A 154 2.88 -12.62 9.42
N ARG A 155 2.29 -11.69 8.68
CA ARG A 155 2.57 -11.52 7.25
C ARG A 155 4.05 -11.33 6.95
N ASP A 156 4.73 -10.48 7.74
CA ASP A 156 6.09 -10.06 7.42
C ASP A 156 7.17 -10.99 8.03
N LEU A 157 6.89 -11.68 9.13
CA LEU A 157 7.89 -12.46 9.89
C LEU A 157 7.74 -13.97 9.77
N VAL A 158 6.54 -14.49 9.44
CA VAL A 158 6.34 -15.95 9.34
C VAL A 158 6.86 -16.44 8.00
N GLY A 159 7.98 -17.15 8.01
CA GLY A 159 8.61 -17.80 6.86
C GLY A 159 8.60 -19.33 6.97
N PRO A 160 9.14 -20.03 5.96
CA PRO A 160 9.23 -21.50 5.96
C PRO A 160 10.01 -22.08 7.14
N GLU A 161 10.86 -21.26 7.75
CA GLU A 161 11.68 -21.58 8.92
C GLU A 161 10.90 -21.52 10.25
N VAL A 162 9.69 -20.96 10.24
CA VAL A 162 8.87 -20.81 11.45
C VAL A 162 8.05 -22.07 11.69
N GLU A 163 8.44 -22.85 12.70
CA GLU A 163 7.74 -24.08 13.09
C GLU A 163 6.49 -23.83 13.94
N ARG A 164 6.46 -22.71 14.67
CA ARG A 164 5.38 -22.45 15.62
C ARG A 164 5.14 -20.97 15.85
N VAL A 165 3.87 -20.58 15.79
CA VAL A 165 3.38 -19.26 16.20
C VAL A 165 2.51 -19.42 17.45
N ARG A 166 2.71 -18.58 18.46
CA ARG A 166 1.89 -18.54 19.67
C ARG A 166 1.19 -17.20 19.76
N ILE A 167 -0.12 -17.22 19.91
CA ILE A 167 -0.97 -16.04 20.02
C ILE A 167 -1.74 -16.18 21.33
N ASP A 168 -1.65 -15.17 22.20
CA ASP A 168 -2.29 -15.14 23.53
C ASP A 168 -3.74 -14.62 23.50
N SER A 169 -4.16 -14.06 22.37
CA SER A 169 -5.52 -13.56 22.13
C SER A 169 -6.27 -14.50 21.19
N ARG A 170 -7.41 -15.04 21.68
CA ARG A 170 -8.26 -15.93 20.87
C ARG A 170 -8.84 -15.19 19.66
N SER A 171 -9.30 -13.95 19.81
CA SER A 171 -9.82 -13.14 18.70
C SER A 171 -8.77 -12.85 17.63
N THR A 172 -7.51 -12.60 18.03
CA THR A 172 -6.40 -12.42 17.08
C THR A 172 -6.06 -13.74 16.38
N MET A 173 -6.11 -14.86 17.09
CA MET A 173 -5.88 -16.18 16.50
C MET A 173 -6.96 -16.53 15.47
N ASP A 174 -8.23 -16.31 15.79
CA ASP A 174 -9.36 -16.59 14.88
C ASP A 174 -9.24 -15.73 13.61
N ARG A 175 -8.87 -14.47 13.73
CA ARG A 175 -8.59 -13.59 12.58
C ARG A 175 -7.40 -14.07 11.75
N ALA A 176 -6.31 -14.50 12.39
CA ALA A 176 -5.12 -14.99 11.70
C ALA A 176 -5.36 -16.31 10.91
N LEU A 177 -6.41 -17.04 11.22
CA LEU A 177 -6.80 -18.28 10.52
C LEU A 177 -7.77 -18.02 9.36
N THR A 178 -8.38 -16.82 9.32
CA THR A 178 -9.43 -16.47 8.33
C THR A 178 -8.98 -15.48 7.27
N GLU A 179 -7.93 -14.69 7.55
CA GLU A 179 -7.30 -13.74 6.62
C GLU A 179 -6.03 -14.33 5.98
#